data_cabb116e0cf2a8f2096e96f852f4ae5c
#
_entry.id   cabb116e0cf2a8f2096e96f852f4ae5c
#
_cell.length_a   1.000
_cell.length_b   1.000
_cell.length_c   1.000
_cell.angle_alpha   90.00
_cell.angle_beta   90.00
_cell.angle_gamma   90.00
#
_symmetry.space_group_name_H-M   'P 1'
#
loop_
_entity.id
_entity.type
_entity.pdbx_description
1 polymer ?
#
loop_
_entity_poly.entity_id
_entity_poly.type
_entity_poly.pdbx_seq_one_letter_code
_entity_poly.pdbx_strand_id
1 'polypeptide(L)' 'MKDHHINVFFREDDEGYIADIPDLACCSAFGDTPKEALHEVLEAKKAWIKSAVSMRKPVPEPRYRPLISEDVE' A
#
# COMPACT_ATOMS: atom_id res chain seq x y z
N MET A 1 -14.40 -5.67 -7.96
CA MET A 1 -13.70 -4.49 -7.49
C MET A 1 -12.20 -4.74 -7.45
N LYS A 2 -11.44 -3.78 -7.91
CA LYS A 2 -10.00 -3.94 -7.96
C LYS A 2 -9.36 -3.45 -6.68
N ASP A 3 -8.34 -4.19 -6.25
CA ASP A 3 -7.57 -3.77 -5.09
C ASP A 3 -6.42 -2.90 -5.52
N HIS A 4 -5.99 -2.03 -4.62
CA HIS A 4 -4.84 -1.21 -4.87
C HIS A 4 -3.57 -2.05 -4.80
N HIS A 5 -2.60 -1.70 -5.62
CA HIS A 5 -1.32 -2.38 -5.59
C HIS A 5 -0.60 -2.07 -4.27
N ILE A 6 0.05 -3.08 -3.72
CA ILE A 6 0.80 -2.93 -2.49
C ILE A 6 2.23 -3.37 -2.74
N ASN A 7 3.17 -2.47 -2.46
CA ASN A 7 4.59 -2.79 -2.51
C ASN A 7 5.05 -3.21 -1.13
N VAL A 8 5.84 -4.29 -1.07
CA VAL A 8 6.45 -4.72 0.19
C VAL A 8 7.92 -4.92 -0.07
N PHE A 9 8.76 -4.26 0.71
CA PHE A 9 10.20 -4.34 0.49
C PHE A 9 10.95 -4.22 1.82
N PHE A 10 12.16 -4.77 1.82
CA PHE A 10 13.00 -4.70 2.99
C PHE A 10 13.74 -3.38 3.04
N ARG A 11 13.84 -2.81 4.22
CA ARG A 11 14.54 -1.56 4.41
C ARG A 11 15.63 -1.74 5.44
N GLU A 12 16.87 -1.63 5.00
CA GLU A 12 18.02 -1.85 5.87
C GLU A 12 18.09 -0.88 7.03
N ASP A 13 17.78 0.38 6.76
CA ASP A 13 17.86 1.40 7.79
C ASP A 13 16.97 1.07 8.98
N ASP A 14 15.84 0.44 8.72
CA ASP A 14 14.89 0.12 9.77
C ASP A 14 14.96 -1.34 10.17
N GLU A 15 15.78 -2.12 9.48
CA GLU A 15 15.93 -3.55 9.74
C GLU A 15 14.57 -4.24 9.74
N GLY A 16 13.76 -3.92 8.76
CA GLY A 16 12.43 -4.48 8.67
C GLY A 16 11.84 -4.24 7.31
N TYR A 17 10.55 -4.47 7.21
CA TYR A 17 9.85 -4.38 5.94
C TYR A 17 8.89 -3.21 5.93
N ILE A 18 8.78 -2.59 4.77
CA ILE A 18 7.83 -1.50 4.56
C ILE A 18 6.82 -1.98 3.52
N ALA A 19 5.57 -1.71 3.79
CA ALA A 19 4.51 -1.92 2.81
C ALA A 19 3.90 -0.57 2.50
N ASP A 20 3.68 -0.29 1.21
CA ASP A 20 3.06 0.98 0.85
C ASP A 20 2.09 0.79 -0.29
N ILE A 21 1.13 1.69 -0.36
CA ILE A 21 0.12 1.69 -1.40
C ILE A 21 0.31 2.98 -2.21
N PRO A 22 0.96 2.89 -3.39
CA PRO A 22 1.30 4.10 -4.13
C PRO A 22 0.11 4.97 -4.51
N ASP A 23 -1.04 4.37 -4.75
CA ASP A 23 -2.23 5.13 -5.15
C ASP A 23 -2.85 5.91 -4.01
N LEU A 24 -2.49 5.61 -2.77
CA LEU A 24 -3.03 6.31 -1.62
C LEU A 24 -1.91 7.12 -0.98
N ALA A 25 -2.09 8.42 -0.91
CA ALA A 25 -1.05 9.31 -0.42
C ALA A 25 -0.68 8.97 1.02
N CYS A 26 0.60 8.78 1.27
CA CYS A 26 1.14 8.53 2.62
C CYS A 26 0.56 7.29 3.28
N CYS A 27 0.13 6.32 2.51
CA CYS A 27 -0.40 5.09 3.08
C CYS A 27 0.68 4.03 3.08
N SER A 28 1.37 3.90 4.20
CA SER A 28 2.44 2.91 4.32
C SER A 28 2.50 2.42 5.76
N ALA A 29 3.19 1.29 5.95
CA ALA A 29 3.29 0.69 7.27
C ALA A 29 4.58 -0.12 7.36
N PHE A 30 4.96 -0.44 8.59
CA PHE A 30 6.18 -1.15 8.88
C PHE A 30 5.88 -2.47 9.57
N GLY A 31 6.71 -3.46 9.33
CA GLY A 31 6.59 -4.74 10.03
C GLY A 31 7.93 -5.44 10.06
N ASP A 32 8.10 -6.34 11.03
CA ASP A 32 9.33 -7.11 11.13
C ASP A 32 9.42 -8.19 10.05
N THR A 33 8.30 -8.56 9.48
CA THR A 33 8.23 -9.54 8.42
C THR A 33 7.35 -8.98 7.31
N PRO A 34 7.48 -9.53 6.08
CA PRO A 34 6.59 -9.08 5.00
C PRO A 34 5.12 -9.25 5.36
N LYS A 35 4.79 -10.34 6.05
CA LYS A 35 3.41 -10.60 6.41
C LYS A 35 2.90 -9.54 7.38
N GLU A 36 3.73 -9.16 8.35
CA GLU A 36 3.34 -8.13 9.30
C GLU A 36 3.18 -6.79 8.60
N ALA A 37 4.11 -6.43 7.74
CA ALA A 37 4.02 -5.16 7.04
C ALA A 37 2.74 -5.10 6.20
N LEU A 38 2.43 -6.21 5.54
CA LEU A 38 1.21 -6.29 4.74
C LEU A 38 -0.02 -6.13 5.61
N HIS A 39 -0.05 -6.82 6.74
CA HIS A 39 -1.19 -6.71 7.64
C HIS A 39 -1.37 -5.27 8.13
N GLU A 40 -0.28 -4.64 8.51
CA GLU A 40 -0.36 -3.28 9.03
C GLU A 40 -0.79 -2.28 7.96
N VAL A 41 -0.32 -2.46 6.72
CA VAL A 41 -0.71 -1.52 5.68
C VAL A 41 -2.16 -1.70 5.28
N LEU A 42 -2.69 -2.93 5.39
CA LEU A 42 -4.10 -3.14 5.12
C LEU A 42 -4.97 -2.46 6.16
N GLU A 43 -4.53 -2.44 7.42
CA GLU A 43 -5.23 -1.70 8.45
C GLU A 43 -5.14 -0.21 8.20
N ALA A 44 -3.97 0.25 7.80
CA ALA A 44 -3.79 1.66 7.46
C ALA A 44 -4.69 2.05 6.29
N LYS A 45 -4.83 1.15 5.31
CA LYS A 45 -5.70 1.42 4.17
C LYS A 45 -7.14 1.62 4.60
N LYS A 46 -7.60 0.77 5.51
CA LYS A 46 -8.97 0.90 6.01
C LYS A 46 -9.19 2.26 6.66
N ALA A 47 -8.24 2.66 7.50
CA ALA A 47 -8.34 3.96 8.17
C ALA A 47 -8.27 5.09 7.16
N TRP A 48 -7.42 4.95 6.15
CA TRP A 48 -7.25 5.97 5.13
C TRP A 48 -8.56 6.19 4.36
N ILE A 49 -9.18 5.08 3.95
CA ILE A 49 -10.42 5.16 3.19
C ILE A 49 -11.55 5.73 4.07
N LYS A 50 -11.60 5.28 5.30
CA LYS A 50 -12.61 5.78 6.22
C LYS A 50 -12.47 7.29 6.43
N SER A 51 -11.24 7.75 6.58
CA SER A 51 -10.99 9.17 6.73
C SER A 51 -11.38 9.95 5.49
N ALA A 52 -11.04 9.43 4.32
CA ALA A 52 -11.37 10.09 3.06
C ALA A 52 -12.89 10.22 2.90
N VAL A 53 -13.61 9.14 3.19
CA VAL A 53 -15.07 9.18 3.09
C VAL A 53 -15.64 10.18 4.08
N SER A 54 -15.12 10.19 5.29
CA SER A 54 -15.59 11.12 6.32
C SER A 54 -15.36 12.57 5.90
N MET A 55 -14.27 12.83 5.20
CA MET A 55 -13.94 14.18 4.75
C MET A 55 -14.49 14.48 3.35
N ARG A 56 -15.25 13.54 2.80
CA ARG A 56 -15.84 13.68 1.46
C ARG A 56 -14.79 13.86 0.38
N LYS A 57 -13.64 13.24 0.57
CA LYS A 57 -12.59 13.23 -0.45
C LYS A 57 -12.71 11.97 -1.27
N PRO A 58 -12.40 12.05 -2.57
CA PRO A 58 -12.46 10.85 -3.40
C PRO A 58 -11.36 9.87 -3.00
N VAL A 59 -11.70 8.59 -3.10
CA VAL A 59 -10.71 7.52 -2.93
C VAL A 59 -10.15 7.22 -4.31
N PRO A 60 -8.82 7.36 -4.49
CA PRO A 60 -8.24 7.10 -5.80
C PRO A 60 -8.46 5.67 -6.23
N GLU A 61 -8.70 5.48 -7.51
CA GLU A 61 -8.82 4.14 -8.05
C GLU A 61 -7.45 3.52 -8.24
N PRO A 62 -7.35 2.19 -8.22
CA PRO A 62 -6.06 1.54 -8.42
C PRO A 62 -5.54 1.81 -9.83
N ARG A 63 -4.44 2.52 -9.92
CA ARG A 63 -3.85 2.87 -11.20
C ARG A 63 -2.39 2.45 -11.30
N TYR A 64 -1.74 2.33 -10.15
CA TYR A 64 -0.32 2.01 -10.14
C TYR A 64 -0.07 0.65 -10.76
N ARG A 65 0.91 0.58 -11.64
CA ARG A 65 1.32 -0.69 -12.25
C ARG A 65 2.83 -0.74 -12.22
N PRO A 66 3.39 -1.72 -11.53
CA PRO A 66 4.85 -1.86 -11.54
C PRO A 66 5.32 -2.27 -12.92
N LEU A 67 6.55 -1.89 -13.23
CA LEU A 67 7.16 -2.33 -14.47
C LEU A 67 7.61 -3.77 -14.29
N ILE A 68 6.95 -4.66 -15.00
CA ILE A 68 7.24 -6.08 -14.91
C ILE A 68 7.42 -6.60 -16.33
N SER A 69 8.53 -7.27 -16.56
CA SER A 69 8.85 -7.72 -17.91
C SER A 69 7.87 -8.73 -18.43
N GLU A 70 7.27 -9.51 -17.57
CA GLU A 70 6.32 -10.52 -18.05
C GLU A 70 5.02 -9.90 -18.55
N ASP A 71 4.82 -8.63 -18.34
CA ASP A 71 3.66 -7.94 -18.90
C ASP A 71 3.77 -7.77 -20.39
N VAL A 72 4.91 -8.03 -20.91
CA VAL A 72 5.14 -7.93 -22.35
C VAL A 72 4.55 -9.15 -23.00
N GLU A 73 3.60 -8.96 -23.82
CA GLU A 73 2.95 -10.08 -24.48
C GLU A 73 2.85 -9.84 -25.94
#